data_d72443a651ce67cbc28da2fe0e5a39bd
#
_entry.id   d72443a651ce67cbc28da2fe0e5a39bd
#
_cell.length_a   1.000
_cell.length_b   1.000
_cell.length_c   1.000
_cell.angle_alpha   90.00
_cell.angle_beta   90.00
_cell.angle_gamma   90.00
#
_symmetry.space_group_name_H-M   'P 1'
#
loop_
_entity.id
_entity.type
_entity.pdbx_description
1 polymer ?
#
loop_
_entity_poly.entity_id
_entity_poly.type
_entity_poly.pdbx_seq_one_letter_code
_entity_poly.pdbx_strand_id
1 'polypeptide(L)'
;MKINRFLYFGDFVAIPAAVAFFAYWAFAAEGLAAAPAYLAGLSGGLVVWTLAEYWIHRIAYHHWPLLSDLHDRHHEAPKELIGIPSFLSMGIVIMLGYGPFFAFWPRFADGFATGALIGYAFYMFVHHATHHWNIQPGHWLYPARVRHMAHHYHDEANFGIVTGLWDWVFGTTGRRRDRFAGA
;
A
#
# COMPACT_ATOMS: atom_id res chain seq x y z
N MET A 1 -15.79 7.02 7.66
CA MET A 1 -15.58 8.26 8.43
C MET A 1 -14.75 9.20 7.58
N LYS A 2 -15.28 10.40 7.28
CA LYS A 2 -14.47 11.46 6.65
C LYS A 2 -13.44 11.94 7.66
N ILE A 3 -12.19 12.04 7.25
CA ILE A 3 -11.10 12.56 8.07
C ILE A 3 -10.61 13.90 7.51
N ASN A 4 -10.02 14.72 8.37
CA ASN A 4 -9.48 16.00 7.94
C ASN A 4 -8.15 15.80 7.17
N ARG A 5 -7.71 16.86 6.48
CA ARG A 5 -6.48 16.81 5.65
C ARG A 5 -5.23 16.43 6.45
N PHE A 6 -5.12 16.89 7.70
CA PHE A 6 -3.98 16.56 8.55
C PHE A 6 -3.92 15.05 8.85
N LEU A 7 -5.07 14.45 9.20
CA LEU A 7 -5.16 13.00 9.46
C LEU A 7 -5.02 12.16 8.19
N TYR A 8 -5.32 12.70 7.03
CA TYR A 8 -5.21 12.00 5.75
C TYR A 8 -3.80 12.04 5.18
N PHE A 9 -3.12 13.19 5.24
CA PHE A 9 -1.79 13.37 4.66
C PHE A 9 -0.65 13.25 5.67
N GLY A 10 -0.95 13.03 6.95
CA GLY A 10 0.05 13.01 8.03
C GLY A 10 1.16 11.98 7.81
N ASP A 11 0.85 10.83 7.20
CA ASP A 11 1.85 9.80 6.90
C ASP A 11 2.91 10.25 5.89
N PHE A 12 2.58 11.16 4.97
CA PHE A 12 3.58 11.72 4.04
C PHE A 12 4.64 12.59 4.74
N VAL A 13 4.40 12.98 5.99
CA VAL A 13 5.37 13.66 6.85
C VAL A 13 5.99 12.65 7.84
N ALA A 14 5.18 11.81 8.45
CA ALA A 14 5.62 10.87 9.49
C ALA A 14 6.49 9.72 8.92
N ILE A 15 6.15 9.19 7.73
CA ILE A 15 6.92 8.09 7.11
C ILE A 15 8.36 8.50 6.80
N PRO A 16 8.68 9.65 6.17
CA PRO A 16 10.07 10.07 6.00
C PRO A 16 10.86 10.14 7.31
N ALA A 17 10.23 10.61 8.39
CA ALA A 17 10.87 10.65 9.71
C ALA A 17 11.12 9.23 10.25
N ALA A 18 10.17 8.32 10.12
CA ALA A 18 10.34 6.92 10.52
C ALA A 18 11.39 6.20 9.67
N VAL A 19 11.44 6.43 8.36
CA VAL A 19 12.48 5.92 7.46
C VAL A 19 13.87 6.42 7.89
N ALA A 20 14.01 7.72 8.18
CA ALA A 20 15.26 8.27 8.69
C ALA A 20 15.66 7.67 10.03
N PHE A 21 14.70 7.42 10.92
CA PHE A 21 14.93 6.75 12.21
C PHE A 21 15.45 5.33 12.02
N PHE A 22 14.81 4.49 11.23
CA PHE A 22 15.26 3.12 10.99
C PHE A 22 16.62 3.07 10.28
N ALA A 23 16.84 3.96 9.29
CA ALA A 23 18.13 4.07 8.63
C ALA A 23 19.23 4.47 9.62
N TYR A 24 18.98 5.46 10.48
CA TYR A 24 19.95 5.86 11.51
C TYR A 24 20.32 4.68 12.42
N TRP A 25 19.35 3.94 12.95
CA TRP A 25 19.61 2.82 13.84
C TRP A 25 20.33 1.67 13.13
N ALA A 26 19.98 1.36 11.89
CA ALA A 26 20.66 0.33 11.10
C ALA A 26 22.16 0.61 10.95
N PHE A 27 22.55 1.87 10.80
CA PHE A 27 23.95 2.27 10.55
C PHE A 27 24.69 2.76 11.79
N ALA A 28 24.02 3.00 12.91
CA ALA A 28 24.63 3.60 14.11
C ALA A 28 25.72 2.73 14.75
N ALA A 29 25.56 1.40 14.75
CA ALA A 29 26.50 0.48 15.39
C ALA A 29 27.60 -0.03 14.44
N GLU A 30 27.26 -0.38 13.21
CA GLU A 30 28.13 -1.07 12.26
C GLU A 30 28.56 -0.19 11.06
N GLY A 31 28.06 1.05 10.97
CA GLY A 31 28.32 1.94 9.84
C GLY A 31 27.93 1.29 8.51
N LEU A 32 28.73 1.49 7.47
CA LEU A 32 28.46 0.95 6.14
C LEU A 32 28.49 -0.59 6.05
N ALA A 33 29.04 -1.29 7.05
CA ALA A 33 29.00 -2.75 7.09
C ALA A 33 27.58 -3.31 7.22
N ALA A 34 26.63 -2.53 7.77
CA ALA A 34 25.23 -2.87 7.83
C ALA A 34 24.50 -2.84 6.46
N ALA A 35 25.07 -2.15 5.45
CA ALA A 35 24.37 -1.89 4.18
C ALA A 35 23.84 -3.13 3.46
N PRO A 36 24.55 -4.26 3.34
CA PRO A 36 24.00 -5.44 2.65
C PRO A 36 22.75 -5.99 3.33
N ALA A 37 22.75 -6.09 4.67
CA ALA A 37 21.60 -6.57 5.42
C ALA A 37 20.43 -5.59 5.37
N TYR A 38 20.71 -4.29 5.50
CA TYR A 38 19.70 -3.24 5.37
C TYR A 38 19.03 -3.24 3.98
N LEU A 39 19.81 -3.31 2.91
CA LEU A 39 19.28 -3.33 1.53
C LEU A 39 18.50 -4.62 1.22
N ALA A 40 18.94 -5.76 1.76
CA ALA A 40 18.18 -7.02 1.65
C ALA A 40 16.85 -6.93 2.41
N GLY A 41 16.85 -6.39 3.63
CA GLY A 41 15.64 -6.12 4.38
C GLY A 41 14.70 -5.17 3.65
N LEU A 42 15.22 -4.04 3.15
CA LEU A 42 14.46 -3.03 2.40
C LEU A 42 13.78 -3.65 1.18
N SER A 43 14.51 -4.43 0.39
CA SER A 43 13.96 -5.12 -0.77
C SER A 43 12.87 -6.12 -0.37
N GLY A 44 13.09 -6.88 0.70
CA GLY A 44 12.10 -7.80 1.28
C GLY A 44 10.85 -7.06 1.74
N GLY A 45 11.01 -5.95 2.45
CA GLY A 45 9.91 -5.12 2.94
C GLY A 45 9.05 -4.54 1.80
N LEU A 46 9.69 -4.06 0.73
CA LEU A 46 8.97 -3.60 -0.46
C LEU A 46 8.14 -4.72 -1.11
N VAL A 47 8.72 -5.89 -1.30
CA VAL A 47 8.03 -7.04 -1.92
C VAL A 47 6.88 -7.51 -1.03
N VAL A 48 7.14 -7.69 0.26
CA VAL A 48 6.11 -8.15 1.22
C VAL A 48 4.99 -7.12 1.34
N TRP A 49 5.31 -5.81 1.27
CA TRP A 49 4.26 -4.79 1.27
C TRP A 49 3.30 -4.96 0.09
N THR A 50 3.78 -5.21 -1.13
CA THR A 50 2.88 -5.39 -2.29
C THR A 50 1.93 -6.56 -2.11
N LEU A 51 2.37 -7.65 -1.47
CA LEU A 51 1.53 -8.79 -1.12
C LEU A 51 0.56 -8.46 0.01
N ALA A 52 1.03 -7.75 1.03
CA ALA A 52 0.19 -7.30 2.15
C ALA A 52 -0.91 -6.34 1.67
N GLU A 53 -0.59 -5.37 0.81
CA GLU A 53 -1.55 -4.48 0.15
C GLU A 53 -2.66 -5.28 -0.51
N TYR A 54 -2.31 -6.26 -1.34
CA TYR A 54 -3.27 -7.12 -2.03
C TYR A 54 -4.21 -7.85 -1.05
N TRP A 55 -3.66 -8.49 0.00
CA TRP A 55 -4.46 -9.23 0.96
C TRP A 55 -5.28 -8.33 1.90
N ILE A 56 -4.73 -7.19 2.32
CA ILE A 56 -5.47 -6.18 3.10
C ILE A 56 -6.65 -5.68 2.27
N HIS A 57 -6.43 -5.35 1.01
CA HIS A 57 -7.50 -4.89 0.13
C HIS A 57 -8.54 -6.00 -0.07
N ARG A 58 -8.11 -7.19 -0.51
CA ARG A 58 -9.01 -8.31 -0.83
C ARG A 58 -9.80 -8.83 0.37
N ILE A 59 -9.18 -8.92 1.55
CA ILE A 59 -9.81 -9.55 2.72
C ILE A 59 -10.26 -8.52 3.74
N ALA A 60 -9.36 -7.65 4.21
CA ALA A 60 -9.71 -6.75 5.30
C ALA A 60 -10.70 -5.67 4.85
N TYR A 61 -10.48 -5.04 3.70
CA TYR A 61 -11.34 -3.96 3.21
C TYR A 61 -12.70 -4.44 2.67
N HIS A 62 -12.81 -5.70 2.23
CA HIS A 62 -14.07 -6.24 1.74
C HIS A 62 -14.86 -7.08 2.74
N HIS A 63 -14.22 -7.57 3.84
CA HIS A 63 -14.88 -8.54 4.72
C HIS A 63 -14.81 -8.21 6.23
N TRP A 64 -13.95 -7.31 6.68
CA TRP A 64 -13.90 -6.94 8.09
C TRP A 64 -14.82 -5.74 8.35
N PRO A 65 -15.84 -5.87 9.23
CA PRO A 65 -16.98 -4.94 9.28
C PRO A 65 -16.62 -3.45 9.32
N LEU A 66 -15.65 -3.04 10.17
CA LEU A 66 -15.24 -1.64 10.26
C LEU A 66 -14.52 -1.15 8.99
N LEU A 67 -13.70 -2.02 8.40
CA LEU A 67 -12.88 -1.66 7.23
C LEU A 67 -13.71 -1.72 5.95
N SER A 68 -14.61 -2.71 5.83
CA SER A 68 -15.54 -2.79 4.70
C SER A 68 -16.48 -1.60 4.64
N ASP A 69 -17.07 -1.17 5.77
CA ASP A 69 -17.90 0.04 5.82
C ASP A 69 -17.17 1.30 5.33
N LEU A 70 -15.88 1.42 5.65
CA LEU A 70 -15.06 2.54 5.19
C LEU A 70 -14.73 2.42 3.70
N HIS A 71 -14.47 1.22 3.23
CA HIS A 71 -14.14 0.92 1.85
C HIS A 71 -15.35 1.10 0.92
N ASP A 72 -16.53 0.63 1.32
CA ASP A 72 -17.79 0.82 0.59
C ASP A 72 -18.11 2.32 0.43
N ARG A 73 -17.96 3.11 1.50
CA ARG A 73 -18.09 4.57 1.42
C ARG A 73 -17.06 5.21 0.49
N HIS A 74 -15.84 4.65 0.45
CA HIS A 74 -14.83 5.10 -0.50
C HIS A 74 -15.24 4.80 -1.94
N HIS A 75 -15.83 3.61 -2.21
CA HIS A 75 -16.37 3.27 -3.53
C HIS A 75 -17.51 4.20 -3.94
N GLU A 76 -18.41 4.57 -3.00
CA GLU A 76 -19.51 5.52 -3.25
C GLU A 76 -19.03 6.96 -3.49
N ALA A 77 -17.98 7.39 -2.78
CA ALA A 77 -17.47 8.75 -2.81
C ALA A 77 -15.93 8.80 -2.93
N PRO A 78 -15.35 8.34 -4.06
CA PRO A 78 -13.91 8.10 -4.19
C PRO A 78 -13.03 9.35 -4.15
N LYS A 79 -13.62 10.53 -4.26
CA LYS A 79 -12.93 11.82 -4.13
C LYS A 79 -12.97 12.40 -2.72
N GLU A 80 -13.67 11.77 -1.79
CA GLU A 80 -13.68 12.20 -0.40
C GLU A 80 -12.48 11.64 0.36
N LEU A 81 -12.03 12.36 1.41
CA LEU A 81 -10.95 11.90 2.27
C LEU A 81 -11.51 10.90 3.29
N ILE A 82 -11.71 9.67 2.84
CA ILE A 82 -12.22 8.56 3.64
C ILE A 82 -11.06 7.61 3.93
N GLY A 83 -10.93 7.19 5.18
CA GLY A 83 -9.89 6.24 5.57
C GLY A 83 -9.70 6.15 7.08
N ILE A 84 -8.65 5.42 7.45
CA ILE A 84 -8.13 5.34 8.82
C ILE A 84 -7.18 6.52 9.02
N PRO A 85 -7.12 7.12 10.23
CA PRO A 85 -6.10 8.15 10.52
C PRO A 85 -4.69 7.64 10.25
N SER A 86 -3.91 8.43 9.50
CA SER A 86 -2.58 8.08 9.00
C SER A 86 -1.67 7.45 10.05
N PHE A 87 -1.46 8.13 11.20
CA PHE A 87 -0.57 7.62 12.26
C PHE A 87 -0.99 6.24 12.83
N LEU A 88 -2.28 5.91 12.78
CA LEU A 88 -2.77 4.60 13.20
C LEU A 88 -2.41 3.53 12.16
N SER A 89 -2.60 3.81 10.88
CA SER A 89 -2.21 2.91 9.79
C SER A 89 -0.70 2.66 9.79
N MET A 90 0.11 3.73 9.91
CA MET A 90 1.57 3.62 10.02
C MET A 90 1.99 2.81 11.25
N GLY A 91 1.36 3.05 12.42
CA GLY A 91 1.62 2.29 13.64
C GLY A 91 1.35 0.80 13.47
N ILE A 92 0.27 0.43 12.80
CA ILE A 92 -0.08 -0.97 12.48
C ILE A 92 0.98 -1.58 11.56
N VAL A 93 1.40 -0.87 10.50
CA VAL A 93 2.46 -1.33 9.58
C VAL A 93 3.78 -1.57 10.33
N ILE A 94 4.17 -0.67 11.22
CA ILE A 94 5.38 -0.83 12.04
C ILE A 94 5.21 -2.01 13.00
N MET A 95 4.12 -2.08 13.75
CA MET A 95 3.91 -3.11 14.76
C MET A 95 3.88 -4.51 14.15
N LEU A 96 3.15 -4.71 13.06
CA LEU A 96 3.01 -6.02 12.41
C LEU A 96 4.19 -6.38 11.51
N GLY A 97 4.86 -5.40 10.94
CA GLY A 97 6.04 -5.60 10.09
C GLY A 97 7.34 -5.69 10.89
N TYR A 98 7.67 -4.63 11.65
CA TYR A 98 8.95 -4.54 12.35
C TYR A 98 9.07 -5.53 13.52
N GLY A 99 8.06 -5.64 14.38
CA GLY A 99 8.13 -6.43 15.61
C GLY A 99 8.49 -7.90 15.37
N PRO A 100 7.77 -8.67 14.57
CA PRO A 100 8.11 -10.05 14.24
C PRO A 100 9.48 -10.17 13.55
N PHE A 101 9.79 -9.27 12.61
CA PHE A 101 11.07 -9.29 11.92
C PHE A 101 12.23 -9.03 12.86
N PHE A 102 12.10 -8.07 13.77
CA PHE A 102 13.11 -7.79 14.77
C PHE A 102 13.35 -8.99 15.71
N ALA A 103 12.30 -9.71 16.07
CA ALA A 103 12.41 -10.89 16.94
C ALA A 103 13.18 -12.06 16.31
N PHE A 104 13.02 -12.29 15.01
CA PHE A 104 13.58 -13.46 14.32
C PHE A 104 14.76 -13.13 13.42
N TRP A 105 14.84 -11.93 12.86
CA TRP A 105 15.89 -11.48 11.91
C TRP A 105 16.33 -10.05 12.19
N PRO A 106 16.88 -9.74 13.38
CA PRO A 106 17.16 -8.36 13.82
C PRO A 106 18.05 -7.57 12.85
N ARG A 107 19.01 -8.22 12.19
CA ARG A 107 19.90 -7.56 11.22
C ARG A 107 19.20 -7.00 9.98
N PHE A 108 18.03 -7.52 9.65
CA PHE A 108 17.26 -7.11 8.47
C PHE A 108 16.07 -6.21 8.83
N ALA A 109 15.73 -6.12 10.12
CA ALA A 109 14.47 -5.54 10.60
C ALA A 109 14.31 -4.06 10.22
N ASP A 110 15.35 -3.25 10.42
CA ASP A 110 15.32 -1.81 10.10
C ASP A 110 15.13 -1.58 8.60
N GLY A 111 15.86 -2.35 7.77
CA GLY A 111 15.67 -2.33 6.32
C GLY A 111 14.26 -2.77 5.94
N PHE A 112 13.76 -3.85 6.54
CA PHE A 112 12.42 -4.36 6.26
C PHE A 112 11.33 -3.35 6.62
N ALA A 113 11.41 -2.72 7.80
CA ALA A 113 10.48 -1.66 8.19
C ALA A 113 10.53 -0.48 7.22
N THR A 114 11.74 -0.07 6.83
CA THR A 114 11.93 0.97 5.81
C THR A 114 11.26 0.62 4.49
N GLY A 115 11.47 -0.59 3.98
CA GLY A 115 10.87 -1.05 2.73
C GLY A 115 9.34 -1.11 2.79
N ALA A 116 8.79 -1.65 3.89
CA ALA A 116 7.34 -1.71 4.11
C ALA A 116 6.71 -0.32 4.19
N LEU A 117 7.34 0.64 4.89
CA LEU A 117 6.87 2.02 5.01
C LEU A 117 6.93 2.76 3.67
N ILE A 118 7.99 2.58 2.89
CA ILE A 118 8.10 3.18 1.55
C ILE A 118 7.03 2.58 0.63
N GLY A 119 6.81 1.27 0.68
CA GLY A 119 5.75 0.60 -0.08
C GLY A 119 4.37 1.13 0.30
N TYR A 120 4.08 1.29 1.58
CA TYR A 120 2.84 1.88 2.09
C TYR A 120 2.66 3.33 1.63
N ALA A 121 3.69 4.17 1.74
CA ALA A 121 3.63 5.56 1.24
C ALA A 121 3.34 5.61 -0.27
N PHE A 122 3.97 4.71 -1.03
CA PHE A 122 3.75 4.62 -2.48
C PHE A 122 2.33 4.13 -2.82
N TYR A 123 1.80 3.17 -2.07
CA TYR A 123 0.39 2.75 -2.17
C TYR A 123 -0.56 3.95 -1.96
N MET A 124 -0.41 4.69 -0.85
CA MET A 124 -1.25 5.85 -0.57
C MET A 124 -1.16 6.90 -1.68
N PHE A 125 0.05 7.16 -2.16
CA PHE A 125 0.28 8.10 -3.25
C PHE A 125 -0.43 7.66 -4.54
N VAL A 126 -0.25 6.41 -4.98
CA VAL A 126 -0.87 5.88 -6.19
C VAL A 126 -2.38 5.88 -6.06
N HIS A 127 -2.91 5.41 -4.94
CA HIS A 127 -4.34 5.37 -4.66
C HIS A 127 -4.96 6.80 -4.72
N HIS A 128 -4.37 7.75 -4.01
CA HIS A 128 -4.80 9.15 -4.07
C HIS A 128 -4.74 9.71 -5.49
N ALA A 129 -3.64 9.51 -6.20
CA ALA A 129 -3.46 10.02 -7.55
C ALA A 129 -4.49 9.45 -8.53
N THR A 130 -4.84 8.16 -8.42
CA THR A 130 -5.83 7.53 -9.30
C THR A 130 -7.22 8.15 -9.19
N HIS A 131 -7.58 8.72 -8.06
CA HIS A 131 -8.87 9.38 -7.85
C HIS A 131 -8.86 10.89 -8.11
N HIS A 132 -7.74 11.56 -7.82
CA HIS A 132 -7.70 13.02 -7.79
C HIS A 132 -6.98 13.66 -8.97
N TRP A 133 -6.11 12.91 -9.68
CA TRP A 133 -5.33 13.47 -10.78
C TRP A 133 -5.96 13.17 -12.13
N ASN A 134 -5.74 14.06 -13.11
CA ASN A 134 -6.14 13.84 -14.49
C ASN A 134 -5.11 12.96 -15.21
N ILE A 135 -5.15 11.66 -14.95
CA ILE A 135 -4.25 10.66 -15.51
C ILE A 135 -4.82 10.17 -16.85
N GLN A 136 -4.14 10.47 -17.95
CA GLN A 136 -4.51 10.12 -19.31
C GLN A 136 -3.68 8.93 -19.85
N PRO A 137 -4.10 8.27 -20.96
CA PRO A 137 -3.27 7.30 -21.65
C PRO A 137 -1.87 7.87 -21.96
N GLY A 138 -0.82 7.07 -21.71
CA GLY A 138 0.57 7.51 -21.81
C GLY A 138 1.20 7.99 -20.50
N HIS A 139 0.41 8.30 -19.48
CA HIS A 139 0.94 8.61 -18.15
C HIS A 139 1.38 7.31 -17.43
N TRP A 140 2.50 7.34 -16.72
CA TRP A 140 3.04 6.13 -16.05
C TRP A 140 2.11 5.50 -15.01
N LEU A 141 1.21 6.28 -14.38
CA LEU A 141 0.17 5.79 -13.47
C LEU A 141 -1.11 5.29 -14.19
N TYR A 142 -1.19 5.43 -15.51
CA TYR A 142 -2.40 5.06 -16.24
C TYR A 142 -2.82 3.58 -16.04
N PRO A 143 -1.90 2.61 -16.07
CA PRO A 143 -2.25 1.22 -15.80
C PRO A 143 -2.82 1.00 -14.39
N ALA A 144 -2.26 1.66 -13.37
CA ALA A 144 -2.78 1.60 -12.00
C ALA A 144 -4.19 2.20 -11.91
N ARG A 145 -4.41 3.37 -12.54
CA ARG A 145 -5.73 3.99 -12.61
C ARG A 145 -6.77 3.08 -13.27
N VAL A 146 -6.42 2.46 -14.40
CA VAL A 146 -7.35 1.57 -15.12
C VAL A 146 -7.74 0.36 -14.25
N ARG A 147 -6.76 -0.27 -13.57
CA ARG A 147 -7.03 -1.40 -12.66
C ARG A 147 -7.93 -0.97 -11.50
N HIS A 148 -7.57 0.12 -10.82
CA HIS A 148 -8.30 0.58 -9.64
C HIS A 148 -9.71 1.07 -9.98
N MET A 149 -9.88 1.80 -11.08
CA MET A 149 -11.22 2.17 -11.54
C MET A 149 -12.06 0.96 -11.97
N ALA A 150 -11.44 -0.08 -12.56
CA ALA A 150 -12.14 -1.31 -12.87
C ALA A 150 -12.58 -2.05 -11.58
N HIS A 151 -11.78 -2.00 -10.50
CA HIS A 151 -12.14 -2.51 -9.19
C HIS A 151 -13.37 -1.76 -8.60
N HIS A 152 -13.43 -0.43 -8.69
CA HIS A 152 -14.61 0.34 -8.27
C HIS A 152 -15.91 -0.04 -8.99
N TYR A 153 -15.83 -0.63 -10.18
CA TYR A 153 -17.01 -1.15 -10.92
C TYR A 153 -17.25 -2.65 -10.70
N HIS A 154 -16.22 -3.40 -10.30
CA HIS A 154 -16.22 -4.84 -10.11
C HIS A 154 -15.34 -5.16 -8.90
N ASP A 155 -15.90 -5.04 -7.72
CA ASP A 155 -15.25 -5.15 -6.41
C ASP A 155 -14.65 -6.53 -6.11
N GLU A 156 -14.98 -7.55 -6.89
CA GLU A 156 -14.43 -8.90 -6.79
C GLU A 156 -13.11 -9.11 -7.56
N ALA A 157 -12.54 -8.06 -8.18
CA ALA A 157 -11.35 -8.17 -9.03
C ALA A 157 -10.43 -6.95 -8.92
N ASN A 158 -9.16 -7.12 -9.33
CA ASN A 158 -8.16 -6.05 -9.39
C ASN A 158 -7.88 -5.38 -8.03
N PHE A 159 -7.58 -6.20 -7.03
CA PHE A 159 -7.28 -5.72 -5.66
C PHE A 159 -5.92 -5.02 -5.54
N GLY A 160 -4.95 -5.34 -6.42
CA GLY A 160 -3.63 -4.70 -6.42
C GLY A 160 -3.66 -3.30 -7.02
N ILE A 161 -3.36 -2.28 -6.21
CA ILE A 161 -3.31 -0.87 -6.63
C ILE A 161 -1.95 -0.54 -7.24
N VAL A 162 -0.87 -0.79 -6.49
CA VAL A 162 0.49 -0.52 -6.94
C VAL A 162 0.89 -1.46 -8.08
N THR A 163 0.60 -2.73 -7.95
CA THR A 163 0.92 -3.76 -8.96
C THR A 163 -0.23 -4.72 -9.20
N GLY A 164 -0.44 -5.15 -10.43
CA GLY A 164 -1.37 -6.24 -10.76
C GLY A 164 -0.75 -7.65 -10.67
N LEU A 165 0.47 -7.78 -10.13
CA LEU A 165 1.17 -9.05 -10.03
C LEU A 165 0.36 -10.09 -9.24
N TRP A 166 -0.14 -9.70 -8.08
CA TRP A 166 -0.87 -10.62 -7.19
C TRP A 166 -2.26 -10.94 -7.72
N ASP A 167 -2.92 -10.02 -8.42
CA ASP A 167 -4.14 -10.32 -9.15
C ASP A 167 -3.93 -11.40 -10.22
N TRP A 168 -2.80 -11.33 -10.92
CA TRP A 168 -2.41 -12.35 -11.88
C TRP A 168 -2.09 -13.69 -11.18
N VAL A 169 -1.31 -13.69 -10.11
CA VAL A 169 -0.93 -14.90 -9.36
C VAL A 169 -2.14 -15.61 -8.77
N PHE A 170 -3.08 -14.85 -8.20
CA PHE A 170 -4.28 -15.40 -7.52
C PHE A 170 -5.53 -15.44 -8.39
N GLY A 171 -5.41 -15.13 -9.69
CA GLY A 171 -6.50 -15.25 -10.65
C GLY A 171 -7.62 -14.23 -10.48
N THR A 172 -7.35 -13.09 -9.82
CA THR A 172 -8.33 -12.01 -9.59
C THR A 172 -8.20 -10.85 -10.59
N THR A 173 -7.49 -11.05 -11.68
CA THR A 173 -7.42 -10.06 -12.77
C THR A 173 -8.79 -9.92 -13.42
N GLY A 174 -9.43 -8.77 -13.26
CA GLY A 174 -10.66 -8.42 -13.95
C GLY A 174 -10.41 -8.24 -15.44
N ARG A 175 -10.81 -9.19 -16.25
CA ARG A 175 -10.89 -9.01 -17.70
C ARG A 175 -12.04 -8.04 -17.99
N ARG A 176 -11.83 -7.05 -18.85
CA ARG A 176 -12.91 -6.39 -19.57
C ARG A 176 -13.70 -7.53 -20.23
N ARG A 177 -14.86 -7.91 -19.68
CA ARG A 177 -15.78 -8.76 -20.43
C ARG A 177 -16.13 -7.94 -21.66
N ASP A 178 -15.67 -8.42 -22.82
CA ASP A 178 -15.99 -7.83 -24.10
C ASP A 178 -17.52 -7.76 -24.22
N ARG A 179 -18.07 -6.53 -24.13
CA ARG A 179 -19.49 -6.28 -24.39
C ARG A 179 -19.83 -6.49 -25.87
N PHE A 180 -18.96 -7.14 -26.63
CA PHE A 180 -19.09 -7.37 -28.08
C PHE A 180 -19.12 -8.85 -28.45
N ALA A 181 -19.21 -9.78 -27.51
CA ALA A 181 -19.46 -11.20 -27.80
C ALA A 181 -20.97 -11.48 -27.73
N GLY A 182 -21.76 -10.85 -28.59
CA GLY A 182 -23.22 -11.03 -28.63
C GLY A 182 -23.92 -10.05 -29.55
N ALA A 183 -23.53 -10.00 -30.79
CA ALA A 183 -24.32 -9.46 -31.88
C ALA A 183 -24.26 -10.40 -33.08
#